data_4cae1f0235dd6c9bef895c9ef7ea21e4
#
_entry.id   4cae1f0235dd6c9bef895c9ef7ea21e4
#
_cell.length_a   1.000
_cell.length_b   1.000
_cell.length_c   1.000
_cell.angle_alpha   90.00
_cell.angle_beta   90.00
_cell.angle_gamma   90.00
#
_symmetry.space_group_name_H-M   'P 1'
#
loop_
_entity.id
_entity.type
_entity.pdbx_description
1 polymer ?
#
loop_
_entity_poly.entity_id
_entity_poly.type
_entity_poly.pdbx_seq_one_letter_code
_entity_poly.pdbx_strand_id
1 'polypeptide(L)'
;LVSDRVTVALTRKGITDVDTYDPEALKEKYGLEPDQIIDMKSLMGDSSDNIPGVPGVGEKTAIKLLKQFGSLENVMNSLDEISGKKLKENLETNRDLAFISKELATINRNSPIEISLEDIPIRERNDEAIIRLFSELEFKSLLSRFDSQETAKTKALEEIEFEVLETVPESILSDESAVIVEVMEENYHQADIQGFALVNSKGKYFISTKHALQSETFIKWLEDDETKKWTFDAKRAEVALGWKGIKLKGLTFDVLIAAYLLNTIEAHDDVAEIAQREGLDFVQSDEEVYGKGAKRKIPDESVLAEHLVRKAQAVYELVPILSKQLDENEQTELLHQLEMPLSHVLAKMELRGIRVNGDRLKAMGTELESRLEAIEQEVYKLAGTEFNLNSPKQLGEILFEKLNLPVIKKTKTGYSTAADVLEKLAPEHEIIPAILHYRQLKKLQSTYIEGLIKVTNRETNKIHTRFNQALTQTGRLS
;
A
#
# COMPACT_ATOMS: atom_id res chain seq x y z
N LEU A 1 -16.78 -26.31 -25.35
CA LEU A 1 -15.86 -25.38 -25.97
C LEU A 1 -14.52 -26.01 -26.38
N VAL A 2 -14.04 -26.99 -25.62
CA VAL A 2 -12.76 -27.67 -25.91
C VAL A 2 -12.81 -28.38 -27.27
N SER A 3 -11.82 -28.17 -28.09
CA SER A 3 -11.64 -28.81 -29.40
C SER A 3 -10.17 -28.78 -29.79
N ASP A 4 -9.82 -29.34 -30.96
CA ASP A 4 -8.45 -29.25 -31.51
C ASP A 4 -7.96 -27.84 -31.74
N ARG A 5 -8.85 -26.83 -31.74
CA ARG A 5 -8.53 -25.41 -31.93
C ARG A 5 -8.79 -24.53 -30.70
N VAL A 6 -9.43 -25.08 -29.67
CA VAL A 6 -9.86 -24.30 -28.51
C VAL A 6 -9.44 -25.01 -27.23
N THR A 7 -8.60 -24.36 -26.46
CA THR A 7 -8.19 -24.75 -25.13
C THR A 7 -8.92 -23.87 -24.11
N VAL A 8 -9.44 -24.47 -23.04
CA VAL A 8 -10.14 -23.75 -21.96
C VAL A 8 -9.24 -23.62 -20.75
N ALA A 9 -9.01 -22.40 -20.30
CA ALA A 9 -8.26 -22.08 -19.11
C ALA A 9 -9.22 -21.74 -17.96
N LEU A 10 -9.24 -22.54 -16.90
CA LEU A 10 -10.09 -22.35 -15.72
C LEU A 10 -9.24 -21.92 -14.52
N THR A 11 -9.58 -20.81 -13.91
CA THR A 11 -8.93 -20.36 -12.68
C THR A 11 -9.37 -21.21 -11.49
N ARG A 12 -8.41 -21.74 -10.73
CA ARG A 12 -8.65 -22.53 -9.51
C ARG A 12 -8.69 -21.67 -8.25
N LYS A 13 -7.65 -20.86 -8.07
CA LYS A 13 -7.50 -20.04 -6.88
C LYS A 13 -6.79 -18.74 -7.23
N GLY A 14 -7.53 -17.62 -7.15
CA GLY A 14 -7.02 -16.35 -7.63
C GLY A 14 -6.88 -16.31 -9.16
N ILE A 15 -6.01 -15.45 -9.67
CA ILE A 15 -5.83 -15.21 -11.11
C ILE A 15 -4.66 -16.04 -11.68
N THR A 16 -3.76 -16.53 -10.83
CA THR A 16 -2.48 -17.11 -11.24
C THR A 16 -2.48 -18.66 -11.27
N ASP A 17 -3.40 -19.31 -10.58
CA ASP A 17 -3.51 -20.77 -10.57
C ASP A 17 -4.59 -21.20 -11.58
N VAL A 18 -4.17 -21.63 -12.76
CA VAL A 18 -5.04 -21.91 -13.91
C VAL A 18 -4.85 -23.35 -14.38
N ASP A 19 -5.98 -24.10 -14.42
CA ASP A 19 -6.03 -25.39 -15.09
C ASP A 19 -6.34 -25.21 -16.58
N THR A 20 -5.56 -25.81 -17.43
CA THR A 20 -5.75 -25.76 -18.88
C THR A 20 -6.33 -27.08 -19.38
N TYR A 21 -7.42 -27.01 -20.12
CA TYR A 21 -8.11 -28.16 -20.70
C TYR A 21 -8.09 -28.12 -22.22
N ASP A 22 -7.40 -29.06 -22.80
CA ASP A 22 -7.52 -29.53 -24.18
C ASP A 22 -8.21 -30.90 -24.24
N PRO A 23 -8.42 -31.51 -25.40
CA PRO A 23 -9.05 -32.84 -25.49
C PRO A 23 -8.29 -33.91 -24.70
N GLU A 24 -6.97 -33.88 -24.67
CA GLU A 24 -6.13 -34.85 -23.96
C GLU A 24 -6.29 -34.72 -22.45
N ALA A 25 -6.22 -33.48 -21.94
CA ALA A 25 -6.40 -33.19 -20.52
C ALA A 25 -7.82 -33.57 -20.02
N LEU A 26 -8.88 -33.38 -20.83
CA LEU A 26 -10.22 -33.84 -20.51
C LEU A 26 -10.29 -35.36 -20.44
N LYS A 27 -9.65 -36.01 -21.38
CA LYS A 27 -9.62 -37.49 -21.43
C LYS A 27 -8.82 -38.07 -20.27
N GLU A 28 -7.70 -37.43 -19.89
CA GLU A 28 -6.93 -37.86 -18.73
C GLU A 28 -7.72 -37.66 -17.43
N LYS A 29 -8.37 -36.50 -17.25
CA LYS A 29 -9.07 -36.14 -16.02
C LYS A 29 -10.39 -36.93 -15.83
N TYR A 30 -11.22 -36.98 -16.87
CA TYR A 30 -12.57 -37.55 -16.79
C TYR A 30 -12.70 -38.89 -17.52
N GLY A 31 -11.80 -39.17 -18.45
CA GLY A 31 -11.90 -40.33 -19.36
C GLY A 31 -13.06 -40.17 -20.34
N LEU A 32 -13.39 -38.93 -20.70
CA LEU A 32 -14.46 -38.53 -21.59
C LEU A 32 -13.93 -37.68 -22.75
N GLU A 33 -14.58 -37.80 -23.90
CA GLU A 33 -14.33 -36.90 -25.03
C GLU A 33 -15.04 -35.55 -24.79
N PRO A 34 -14.60 -34.42 -25.46
CA PRO A 34 -15.17 -33.08 -25.27
C PRO A 34 -16.71 -33.02 -25.37
N ASP A 35 -17.30 -33.68 -26.32
CA ASP A 35 -18.76 -33.71 -26.52
C ASP A 35 -19.50 -34.38 -25.37
N GLN A 36 -18.89 -35.39 -24.72
CA GLN A 36 -19.45 -36.08 -23.59
C GLN A 36 -19.53 -35.20 -22.31
N ILE A 37 -18.87 -34.10 -22.25
CA ILE A 37 -18.97 -33.15 -21.13
C ILE A 37 -20.36 -32.50 -21.08
N ILE A 38 -21.01 -32.30 -22.22
CA ILE A 38 -22.41 -31.85 -22.28
C ILE A 38 -23.31 -32.93 -21.63
N ASP A 39 -23.14 -34.18 -22.00
CA ASP A 39 -23.91 -35.29 -21.45
C ASP A 39 -23.63 -35.52 -19.95
N MET A 40 -22.39 -35.31 -19.51
CA MET A 40 -22.03 -35.36 -18.11
C MET A 40 -22.79 -34.29 -17.30
N LYS A 41 -22.81 -33.06 -17.77
CA LYS A 41 -23.56 -31.95 -17.15
C LYS A 41 -25.06 -32.16 -17.22
N SER A 42 -25.55 -32.79 -18.27
CA SER A 42 -26.96 -33.16 -18.42
C SER A 42 -27.42 -34.16 -17.36
N LEU A 43 -26.56 -35.08 -16.99
CA LEU A 43 -26.82 -36.07 -15.96
C LEU A 43 -26.64 -35.53 -14.55
N MET A 44 -25.51 -34.85 -14.26
CA MET A 44 -25.19 -34.40 -12.90
C MET A 44 -25.75 -33.05 -12.54
N GLY A 45 -26.16 -32.25 -13.53
CA GLY A 45 -26.51 -30.84 -13.38
C GLY A 45 -25.29 -29.91 -13.29
N ASP A 46 -25.55 -28.60 -13.26
CA ASP A 46 -24.58 -27.54 -12.98
C ASP A 46 -25.23 -26.46 -12.14
N SER A 47 -24.86 -26.37 -10.87
CA SER A 47 -25.43 -25.40 -9.95
C SER A 47 -25.03 -23.97 -10.24
N SER A 48 -23.90 -23.75 -10.93
CA SER A 48 -23.44 -22.41 -11.31
C SER A 48 -24.34 -21.81 -12.40
N ASP A 49 -24.84 -22.65 -13.30
CA ASP A 49 -25.70 -22.25 -14.42
C ASP A 49 -27.17 -22.57 -14.19
N ASN A 50 -27.51 -23.06 -12.99
CA ASN A 50 -28.86 -23.52 -12.63
C ASN A 50 -29.40 -24.61 -13.54
N ILE A 51 -28.53 -25.51 -14.01
CA ILE A 51 -28.91 -26.69 -14.81
C ILE A 51 -29.27 -27.84 -13.85
N PRO A 52 -30.51 -28.35 -13.87
CA PRO A 52 -31.00 -29.24 -12.82
C PRO A 52 -30.33 -30.63 -12.78
N GLY A 53 -30.03 -31.23 -13.93
CA GLY A 53 -29.56 -32.60 -14.00
C GLY A 53 -30.58 -33.61 -13.52
N VAL A 54 -30.12 -34.84 -13.24
CA VAL A 54 -30.93 -35.92 -12.67
C VAL A 54 -30.70 -35.99 -11.16
N PRO A 55 -31.73 -35.83 -10.31
CA PRO A 55 -31.58 -35.91 -8.86
C PRO A 55 -30.90 -37.19 -8.40
N GLY A 56 -29.84 -37.04 -7.57
CA GLY A 56 -29.06 -38.18 -7.04
C GLY A 56 -28.00 -38.74 -7.99
N VAL A 57 -27.81 -38.13 -9.16
CA VAL A 57 -26.68 -38.39 -10.06
C VAL A 57 -25.60 -37.35 -9.87
N GLY A 58 -24.47 -37.71 -9.30
CA GLY A 58 -23.31 -36.83 -9.18
C GLY A 58 -22.25 -37.16 -10.24
N GLU A 59 -21.18 -36.36 -10.30
CA GLU A 59 -20.09 -36.43 -11.28
C GLU A 59 -19.56 -37.88 -11.49
N LYS A 60 -19.21 -38.56 -10.41
CA LYS A 60 -18.70 -39.94 -10.50
C LYS A 60 -19.66 -40.90 -11.15
N THR A 61 -20.95 -40.77 -10.86
CA THR A 61 -22.01 -41.63 -11.45
C THR A 61 -22.23 -41.28 -12.91
N ALA A 62 -22.28 -40.01 -13.27
CA ALA A 62 -22.41 -39.55 -14.65
C ALA A 62 -21.23 -40.04 -15.51
N ILE A 63 -19.98 -39.87 -15.04
CA ILE A 63 -18.80 -40.38 -15.73
C ILE A 63 -18.86 -41.91 -15.94
N LYS A 64 -19.26 -42.63 -14.90
CA LYS A 64 -19.39 -44.11 -15.01
C LYS A 64 -20.41 -44.51 -16.07
N LEU A 65 -21.57 -43.86 -16.08
CA LEU A 65 -22.62 -44.15 -17.07
C LEU A 65 -22.15 -43.80 -18.50
N LEU A 66 -21.50 -42.68 -18.69
CA LEU A 66 -21.01 -42.28 -20.01
C LEU A 66 -19.84 -43.14 -20.51
N LYS A 67 -18.99 -43.62 -19.64
CA LYS A 67 -17.96 -44.63 -20.01
C LYS A 67 -18.55 -45.95 -20.45
N GLN A 68 -19.69 -46.34 -19.88
CA GLN A 68 -20.35 -47.59 -20.21
C GLN A 68 -21.24 -47.49 -21.47
N PHE A 69 -21.97 -46.37 -21.60
CA PHE A 69 -23.01 -46.24 -22.63
C PHE A 69 -22.69 -45.21 -23.73
N GLY A 70 -21.69 -44.37 -23.52
CA GLY A 70 -21.17 -43.40 -24.52
C GLY A 70 -21.91 -42.08 -24.59
N SER A 71 -23.24 -42.04 -24.49
CA SER A 71 -24.04 -40.83 -24.57
C SER A 71 -25.24 -40.84 -23.62
N LEU A 72 -25.83 -39.64 -23.35
CA LEU A 72 -27.07 -39.52 -22.57
C LEU A 72 -28.20 -40.35 -23.16
N GLU A 73 -28.38 -40.32 -24.48
CA GLU A 73 -29.40 -41.04 -25.21
C GLU A 73 -29.26 -42.56 -24.96
N ASN A 74 -28.05 -43.09 -25.06
CA ASN A 74 -27.79 -44.49 -24.83
C ASN A 74 -28.01 -44.88 -23.35
N VAL A 75 -27.62 -44.02 -22.40
CA VAL A 75 -27.92 -44.22 -20.97
C VAL A 75 -29.45 -44.39 -20.76
N MET A 76 -30.23 -43.49 -21.34
CA MET A 76 -31.69 -43.47 -21.21
C MET A 76 -32.38 -44.58 -21.97
N ASN A 77 -31.75 -45.17 -22.97
CA ASN A 77 -32.28 -46.31 -23.73
C ASN A 77 -31.85 -47.68 -23.14
N SER A 78 -30.84 -47.67 -22.26
CA SER A 78 -30.28 -48.89 -21.67
C SER A 78 -30.54 -48.99 -20.15
N LEU A 79 -31.64 -48.43 -19.67
CA LEU A 79 -31.97 -48.42 -18.23
C LEU A 79 -32.02 -49.82 -17.60
N ASP A 80 -32.35 -50.84 -18.37
CA ASP A 80 -32.41 -52.22 -17.90
C ASP A 80 -31.04 -52.85 -17.59
N GLU A 81 -29.97 -52.28 -18.18
CA GLU A 81 -28.59 -52.71 -17.96
C GLU A 81 -27.92 -51.96 -16.79
N ILE A 82 -28.60 -50.94 -16.23
CA ILE A 82 -28.06 -50.13 -15.16
C ILE A 82 -28.28 -50.84 -13.82
N SER A 83 -27.17 -51.04 -13.09
CA SER A 83 -27.19 -51.61 -11.75
C SER A 83 -27.62 -50.56 -10.71
N GLY A 84 -28.55 -50.94 -9.82
CA GLY A 84 -29.01 -50.09 -8.73
C GLY A 84 -30.43 -49.55 -8.96
N LYS A 85 -31.41 -50.16 -8.22
CA LYS A 85 -32.84 -49.87 -8.34
C LYS A 85 -33.15 -48.37 -8.25
N LYS A 86 -32.60 -47.69 -7.25
CA LYS A 86 -32.81 -46.24 -7.02
C LYS A 86 -32.24 -45.35 -8.16
N LEU A 87 -31.09 -45.72 -8.71
CA LEU A 87 -30.48 -44.98 -9.83
C LEU A 87 -31.33 -45.14 -11.09
N LYS A 88 -31.78 -46.35 -11.38
CA LYS A 88 -32.68 -46.63 -12.51
C LYS A 88 -33.97 -45.83 -12.38
N GLU A 89 -34.65 -45.88 -11.23
CA GLU A 89 -35.88 -45.15 -10.96
C GLU A 89 -35.68 -43.61 -11.13
N ASN A 90 -34.55 -43.05 -10.63
CA ASN A 90 -34.25 -41.65 -10.77
C ASN A 90 -34.06 -41.24 -12.23
N LEU A 91 -33.33 -42.02 -13.01
CA LEU A 91 -33.09 -41.75 -14.45
C LEU A 91 -34.41 -41.87 -15.24
N GLU A 92 -35.23 -42.86 -14.96
CA GLU A 92 -36.53 -43.09 -15.62
C GLU A 92 -37.52 -41.96 -15.31
N THR A 93 -37.65 -41.58 -14.03
CA THR A 93 -38.59 -40.54 -13.58
C THR A 93 -38.18 -39.16 -14.05
N ASN A 94 -36.87 -38.87 -14.17
CA ASN A 94 -36.35 -37.56 -14.55
C ASN A 94 -35.76 -37.52 -15.98
N ARG A 95 -36.25 -38.41 -16.86
CA ARG A 95 -35.80 -38.48 -18.24
C ARG A 95 -35.91 -37.14 -18.97
N ASP A 96 -37.05 -36.49 -18.88
CA ASP A 96 -37.29 -35.18 -19.52
C ASP A 96 -36.38 -34.09 -18.95
N LEU A 97 -36.16 -34.14 -17.64
CA LEU A 97 -35.28 -33.21 -16.99
C LEU A 97 -33.80 -33.31 -17.44
N ALA A 98 -33.34 -34.53 -17.71
CA ALA A 98 -32.01 -34.77 -18.26
C ALA A 98 -31.87 -34.22 -19.69
N PHE A 99 -32.90 -34.38 -20.55
CA PHE A 99 -32.87 -33.82 -21.90
C PHE A 99 -32.97 -32.30 -21.90
N ILE A 100 -33.80 -31.69 -21.05
CA ILE A 100 -33.82 -30.22 -20.84
C ILE A 100 -32.44 -29.74 -20.38
N SER A 101 -31.81 -30.49 -19.44
CA SER A 101 -30.46 -30.16 -18.98
C SER A 101 -29.43 -30.24 -20.11
N LYS A 102 -29.57 -31.17 -21.06
CA LYS A 102 -28.72 -31.25 -22.26
C LYS A 102 -28.91 -30.07 -23.19
N GLU A 103 -30.13 -29.66 -23.41
CA GLU A 103 -30.44 -28.50 -24.21
C GLU A 103 -29.83 -27.23 -23.59
N LEU A 104 -29.98 -27.02 -22.26
CA LEU A 104 -29.42 -25.89 -21.52
C LEU A 104 -27.89 -25.92 -21.49
N ALA A 105 -27.26 -27.09 -21.37
CA ALA A 105 -25.80 -27.23 -21.38
C ALA A 105 -25.17 -27.06 -22.77
N THR A 106 -25.98 -27.18 -23.83
CA THR A 106 -25.51 -27.11 -25.21
C THR A 106 -25.46 -25.67 -25.68
N ILE A 107 -24.27 -25.20 -26.05
CA ILE A 107 -24.06 -23.82 -26.56
C ILE A 107 -24.76 -23.66 -27.91
N ASN A 108 -25.61 -22.63 -28.03
CA ASN A 108 -26.22 -22.27 -29.30
C ASN A 108 -25.17 -21.64 -30.22
N ARG A 109 -24.78 -22.35 -31.27
CA ARG A 109 -23.79 -21.89 -32.27
C ARG A 109 -24.42 -21.09 -33.41
N ASN A 110 -25.74 -21.02 -33.47
CA ASN A 110 -26.47 -20.34 -34.53
C ASN A 110 -27.23 -19.12 -34.02
N SER A 111 -26.67 -18.45 -33.04
CA SER A 111 -27.24 -17.17 -32.58
C SER A 111 -27.28 -16.16 -33.73
N PRO A 112 -28.36 -15.37 -33.88
CA PRO A 112 -28.51 -14.40 -34.96
C PRO A 112 -27.57 -13.19 -34.73
N ILE A 113 -26.33 -13.34 -35.18
CA ILE A 113 -25.30 -12.29 -35.10
C ILE A 113 -25.17 -11.69 -36.48
N GLU A 114 -25.49 -10.41 -36.63
CA GLU A 114 -25.44 -9.67 -37.88
C GLU A 114 -24.08 -9.04 -38.18
N ILE A 115 -23.05 -9.29 -37.34
CA ILE A 115 -21.72 -8.73 -37.48
C ILE A 115 -20.77 -9.78 -38.05
N SER A 116 -20.04 -9.44 -39.11
CA SER A 116 -18.96 -10.26 -39.65
C SER A 116 -17.62 -9.98 -38.96
N LEU A 117 -16.62 -10.85 -39.12
CA LEU A 117 -15.28 -10.60 -38.57
C LEU A 117 -14.60 -9.37 -39.19
N GLU A 118 -14.97 -9.04 -40.44
CA GLU A 118 -14.46 -7.85 -41.15
C GLU A 118 -14.99 -6.55 -40.55
N ASP A 119 -16.16 -6.61 -39.89
CA ASP A 119 -16.78 -5.44 -39.23
C ASP A 119 -16.14 -5.14 -37.85
N ILE A 120 -15.25 -6.01 -37.38
CA ILE A 120 -14.59 -5.88 -36.06
C ILE A 120 -13.07 -5.72 -36.22
N PRO A 121 -12.59 -4.64 -36.86
CA PRO A 121 -11.16 -4.37 -36.97
C PRO A 121 -10.58 -4.03 -35.60
N ILE A 122 -9.36 -4.50 -35.32
CA ILE A 122 -8.59 -4.01 -34.19
C ILE A 122 -8.25 -2.55 -34.49
N ARG A 123 -8.85 -1.64 -33.73
CA ARG A 123 -8.55 -0.21 -33.84
C ARG A 123 -7.22 0.09 -33.12
N GLU A 124 -6.54 1.11 -33.62
CA GLU A 124 -5.39 1.64 -32.90
C GLU A 124 -5.81 2.10 -31.49
N ARG A 125 -4.98 1.78 -30.52
CA ARG A 125 -5.22 2.13 -29.12
C ARG A 125 -5.05 3.65 -28.96
N ASN A 126 -6.05 4.30 -28.40
CA ASN A 126 -5.95 5.73 -28.06
C ASN A 126 -5.38 5.88 -26.65
N ASP A 127 -4.05 5.94 -26.57
CA ASP A 127 -3.35 6.00 -25.30
C ASP A 127 -3.64 7.29 -24.52
N GLU A 128 -3.81 8.42 -25.19
CA GLU A 128 -4.18 9.69 -24.55
C GLU A 128 -5.54 9.61 -23.84
N ALA A 129 -6.54 9.02 -24.51
CA ALA A 129 -7.85 8.85 -23.89
C ALA A 129 -7.83 7.85 -22.71
N ILE A 130 -7.00 6.80 -22.80
CA ILE A 130 -6.84 5.81 -21.73
C ILE A 130 -6.12 6.44 -20.52
N ILE A 131 -5.03 7.16 -20.75
CA ILE A 131 -4.27 7.85 -19.69
C ILE A 131 -5.18 8.87 -19.00
N ARG A 132 -5.92 9.67 -19.75
CA ARG A 132 -6.88 10.62 -19.18
C ARG A 132 -7.94 9.92 -18.33
N LEU A 133 -8.56 8.84 -18.82
CA LEU A 133 -9.58 8.09 -18.09
C LEU A 133 -8.99 7.41 -16.83
N PHE A 134 -7.80 6.84 -16.94
CA PHE A 134 -7.14 6.21 -15.78
C PHE A 134 -6.68 7.23 -14.74
N SER A 135 -6.33 8.44 -15.17
CA SER A 135 -6.05 9.55 -14.26
C SER A 135 -7.31 10.02 -13.55
N GLU A 136 -8.42 10.19 -14.28
CA GLU A 136 -9.74 10.54 -13.72
C GLU A 136 -10.25 9.50 -12.73
N LEU A 137 -10.00 8.21 -13.00
CA LEU A 137 -10.39 7.07 -12.14
C LEU A 137 -9.33 6.70 -11.10
N GLU A 138 -8.23 7.43 -11.03
CA GLU A 138 -7.11 7.21 -10.10
C GLU A 138 -6.49 5.80 -10.18
N PHE A 139 -6.47 5.18 -11.35
CA PHE A 139 -5.88 3.85 -11.56
C PHE A 139 -4.36 3.91 -11.71
N LYS A 140 -3.66 4.35 -10.67
CA LYS A 140 -2.20 4.57 -10.63
C LYS A 140 -1.40 3.35 -11.13
N SER A 141 -1.77 2.14 -10.71
CA SER A 141 -1.10 0.90 -11.14
C SER A 141 -1.31 0.55 -12.61
N LEU A 142 -2.35 1.08 -13.25
CA LEU A 142 -2.60 0.91 -14.68
C LEU A 142 -1.88 1.99 -15.48
N LEU A 143 -1.82 3.22 -14.98
CA LEU A 143 -1.05 4.31 -15.60
C LEU A 143 0.42 3.92 -15.79
N SER A 144 1.05 3.31 -14.80
CA SER A 144 2.45 2.86 -14.88
C SER A 144 2.73 1.85 -16.02
N ARG A 145 1.70 1.22 -16.59
CA ARG A 145 1.85 0.32 -17.76
C ARG A 145 1.92 1.06 -19.09
N PHE A 146 1.53 2.31 -19.11
CA PHE A 146 1.58 3.18 -20.29
C PHE A 146 2.84 4.05 -20.29
N ASP A 147 3.47 4.25 -19.13
CA ASP A 147 4.71 5.01 -19.00
C ASP A 147 5.95 4.32 -19.62
N SER A 148 5.84 3.05 -20.06
CA SER A 148 7.02 2.26 -20.39
C SER A 148 7.47 2.31 -21.86
N GLN A 149 6.82 2.97 -22.80
CA GLN A 149 7.28 2.98 -24.19
C GLN A 149 7.27 4.33 -24.96
N GLU A 150 6.51 5.36 -24.58
CA GLU A 150 6.55 6.63 -25.30
C GLU A 150 6.52 7.91 -24.45
N THR A 151 6.18 7.82 -23.15
CA THR A 151 6.24 8.96 -22.23
C THR A 151 7.56 9.06 -21.46
N ALA A 152 8.50 8.14 -21.68
CA ALA A 152 9.91 8.32 -21.32
C ALA A 152 10.66 9.30 -22.27
N LYS A 153 9.98 10.02 -23.16
CA LYS A 153 10.30 11.42 -23.37
C LYS A 153 9.84 12.14 -22.09
N THR A 154 10.69 12.17 -21.06
CA THR A 154 10.75 13.29 -20.16
C THR A 154 10.33 14.50 -20.99
N LYS A 155 9.09 15.02 -20.79
CA LYS A 155 8.79 16.39 -21.20
C LYS A 155 9.94 17.14 -20.55
N ALA A 156 10.92 17.55 -21.36
CA ALA A 156 12.00 18.35 -20.83
C ALA A 156 11.28 19.50 -20.12
N LEU A 157 11.40 19.52 -18.79
CA LEU A 157 10.77 20.59 -18.03
C LEU A 157 11.22 21.89 -18.68
N GLU A 158 10.31 22.81 -18.87
CA GLU A 158 10.70 24.15 -19.34
C GLU A 158 11.83 24.69 -18.48
N GLU A 159 12.81 25.29 -19.12
CA GLU A 159 13.97 25.86 -18.44
C GLU A 159 13.50 26.90 -17.42
N ILE A 160 13.95 26.78 -16.17
CA ILE A 160 13.62 27.73 -15.13
C ILE A 160 14.82 28.65 -14.89
N GLU A 161 14.58 29.95 -14.99
CA GLU A 161 15.61 30.96 -14.66
C GLU A 161 15.60 31.23 -13.15
N PHE A 162 16.77 31.15 -12.51
CA PHE A 162 16.96 31.44 -11.09
C PHE A 162 18.41 31.85 -10.83
N GLU A 163 18.65 32.48 -9.69
CA GLU A 163 19.97 32.88 -9.24
C GLU A 163 20.47 32.00 -8.09
N VAL A 164 21.74 31.59 -8.17
CA VAL A 164 22.46 30.91 -7.07
C VAL A 164 23.19 32.00 -6.28
N LEU A 165 22.87 32.12 -5.02
CA LEU A 165 23.38 33.21 -4.18
C LEU A 165 24.51 32.75 -3.24
N GLU A 166 25.66 33.38 -3.33
CA GLU A 166 26.73 33.24 -2.34
C GLU A 166 26.56 34.22 -1.16
N THR A 167 25.84 35.31 -1.39
CA THR A 167 25.45 36.30 -0.38
C THR A 167 23.99 36.66 -0.54
N VAL A 168 23.28 36.93 0.55
CA VAL A 168 21.84 37.22 0.51
C VAL A 168 21.65 38.73 0.76
N PRO A 169 21.47 39.56 -0.29
CA PRO A 169 21.22 40.96 -0.13
C PRO A 169 19.77 41.20 0.35
N GLU A 170 19.56 42.23 1.16
CA GLU A 170 18.24 42.60 1.66
C GLU A 170 17.24 42.92 0.52
N SER A 171 17.76 43.38 -0.61
CA SER A 171 16.95 43.76 -1.78
C SER A 171 16.10 42.63 -2.38
N ILE A 172 16.51 41.39 -2.22
CA ILE A 172 15.77 40.24 -2.74
C ILE A 172 14.71 39.72 -1.75
N LEU A 173 14.81 40.07 -0.49
CA LEU A 173 13.85 39.66 0.53
C LEU A 173 12.56 40.45 0.37
N SER A 174 11.44 39.84 0.53
CA SER A 174 10.10 40.40 0.33
C SER A 174 9.22 40.13 1.53
N ASP A 175 8.17 40.92 1.66
CA ASP A 175 7.16 40.75 2.72
C ASP A 175 6.30 39.46 2.55
N GLU A 176 6.28 38.94 1.32
CA GLU A 176 5.61 37.65 1.01
C GLU A 176 6.53 36.79 0.15
N SER A 177 6.87 35.62 0.62
CA SER A 177 7.81 34.74 -0.07
C SER A 177 7.49 33.25 0.18
N ALA A 178 7.60 32.42 -0.86
CA ALA A 178 7.69 30.98 -0.69
C ALA A 178 9.12 30.59 -0.34
N VAL A 179 9.31 29.82 0.71
CA VAL A 179 10.61 29.36 1.18
C VAL A 179 10.60 27.83 1.36
N ILE A 180 11.60 27.16 0.79
CA ILE A 180 11.86 25.75 1.03
C ILE A 180 13.12 25.62 1.87
N VAL A 181 13.03 24.83 2.93
CA VAL A 181 14.14 24.39 3.78
C VAL A 181 14.27 22.89 3.55
N GLU A 182 15.22 22.46 2.73
CA GLU A 182 15.29 21.07 2.32
C GLU A 182 15.97 20.18 3.33
N VAL A 183 15.24 19.14 3.76
CA VAL A 183 15.74 18.06 4.62
C VAL A 183 15.30 16.75 4.01
N MET A 184 16.25 15.92 3.60
CA MET A 184 15.95 14.68 2.87
C MET A 184 15.51 13.54 3.77
N GLU A 185 16.07 13.41 4.96
CA GLU A 185 15.76 12.30 5.84
C GLU A 185 14.37 12.45 6.44
N GLU A 186 13.73 11.31 6.58
CA GLU A 186 12.43 11.24 7.27
C GLU A 186 12.52 11.71 8.73
N ASN A 187 13.63 11.37 9.41
CA ASN A 187 13.91 11.87 10.75
C ASN A 187 14.68 13.19 10.70
N TYR A 188 13.97 14.28 10.54
CA TYR A 188 14.54 15.64 10.43
C TYR A 188 15.18 16.18 11.73
N HIS A 189 15.05 15.49 12.87
CA HIS A 189 15.75 15.86 14.10
C HIS A 189 17.27 15.61 14.04
N GLN A 190 17.71 14.72 13.17
CA GLN A 190 19.12 14.34 13.04
C GLN A 190 19.67 14.63 11.64
N ALA A 191 18.84 15.20 10.79
CA ALA A 191 19.16 15.41 9.40
C ALA A 191 19.85 16.77 9.17
N ASP A 192 20.69 16.80 8.16
CA ASP A 192 21.27 18.04 7.68
C ASP A 192 20.34 18.76 6.69
N ILE A 193 20.31 20.09 6.80
CA ILE A 193 19.66 20.93 5.79
C ILE A 193 20.52 20.87 4.53
N GLN A 194 19.92 20.58 3.38
CA GLN A 194 20.63 20.42 2.11
C GLN A 194 20.74 21.74 1.33
N GLY A 195 19.79 22.64 1.52
CA GLY A 195 19.76 23.94 0.86
C GLY A 195 18.47 24.70 1.14
N PHE A 196 18.40 25.90 0.61
CA PHE A 196 17.25 26.79 0.70
C PHE A 196 16.87 27.27 -0.69
N ALA A 197 15.58 27.39 -0.95
CA ALA A 197 15.08 28.11 -2.11
C ALA A 197 14.08 29.17 -1.68
N LEU A 198 14.11 30.30 -2.37
CA LEU A 198 13.26 31.45 -2.13
C LEU A 198 12.63 31.88 -3.46
N VAL A 199 11.31 32.04 -3.47
CA VAL A 199 10.57 32.57 -4.62
C VAL A 199 9.60 33.65 -4.13
N ASN A 200 9.65 34.81 -4.76
CA ASN A 200 8.77 35.93 -4.47
C ASN A 200 8.64 36.82 -5.72
N SER A 201 8.00 37.99 -5.56
CA SER A 201 7.79 38.94 -6.65
C SER A 201 9.09 39.55 -7.24
N LYS A 202 10.24 39.40 -6.56
CA LYS A 202 11.56 39.94 -6.99
C LYS A 202 12.37 38.92 -7.78
N GLY A 203 12.12 37.61 -7.61
CA GLY A 203 12.83 36.57 -8.33
C GLY A 203 12.78 35.21 -7.68
N LYS A 204 13.64 34.32 -8.19
CA LYS A 204 13.80 32.94 -7.75
C LYS A 204 15.25 32.69 -7.42
N TYR A 205 15.49 32.15 -6.24
CA TYR A 205 16.83 32.10 -5.67
C TYR A 205 17.09 30.75 -5.02
N PHE A 206 18.31 30.25 -5.22
CA PHE A 206 18.84 29.14 -4.43
C PHE A 206 19.97 29.64 -3.54
N ILE A 207 20.00 29.17 -2.30
CA ILE A 207 21.01 29.50 -1.31
C ILE A 207 21.53 28.20 -0.71
N SER A 208 22.83 27.91 -0.87
CA SER A 208 23.41 26.75 -0.20
C SER A 208 23.32 26.89 1.31
N THR A 209 23.22 25.77 2.02
CA THR A 209 23.16 25.75 3.49
C THR A 209 24.26 26.55 4.14
N LYS A 210 25.48 26.45 3.61
CA LYS A 210 26.62 27.22 4.10
C LYS A 210 26.37 28.70 4.03
N HIS A 211 25.97 29.24 2.88
CA HIS A 211 25.77 30.67 2.68
C HIS A 211 24.53 31.17 3.44
N ALA A 212 23.45 30.37 3.49
CA ALA A 212 22.26 30.75 4.25
C ALA A 212 22.54 30.89 5.76
N LEU A 213 23.24 29.92 6.36
CA LEU A 213 23.52 29.93 7.80
C LEU A 213 24.59 30.93 8.20
N GLN A 214 25.37 31.48 7.26
CA GLN A 214 26.35 32.54 7.47
C GLN A 214 25.77 33.95 7.22
N SER A 215 24.60 34.06 6.60
CA SER A 215 23.97 35.33 6.27
C SER A 215 23.12 35.86 7.41
N GLU A 216 23.64 36.84 8.16
CA GLU A 216 22.87 37.52 9.21
C GLU A 216 21.57 38.13 8.67
N THR A 217 21.60 38.69 7.47
CA THR A 217 20.45 39.31 6.81
C THR A 217 19.36 38.26 6.56
N PHE A 218 19.74 37.07 6.05
CA PHE A 218 18.78 36.01 5.80
C PHE A 218 18.22 35.41 7.08
N ILE A 219 19.07 35.20 8.11
CA ILE A 219 18.64 34.72 9.42
C ILE A 219 17.66 35.69 10.07
N LYS A 220 17.95 37.00 10.05
CA LYS A 220 17.02 38.01 10.56
C LYS A 220 15.68 37.98 9.85
N TRP A 221 15.69 37.83 8.52
CA TRP A 221 14.46 37.70 7.75
C TRP A 221 13.70 36.42 8.08
N LEU A 222 14.37 35.28 8.29
CA LEU A 222 13.73 34.03 8.72
C LEU A 222 13.06 34.19 10.10
N GLU A 223 13.65 34.96 11.00
CA GLU A 223 13.16 35.18 12.37
C GLU A 223 12.18 36.36 12.49
N ASP A 224 11.88 37.06 11.39
CA ASP A 224 10.95 38.19 11.38
C ASP A 224 9.50 37.74 11.29
N ASP A 225 8.67 38.14 12.26
CA ASP A 225 7.24 37.83 12.31
C ASP A 225 6.42 38.69 11.32
N GLU A 226 6.90 39.87 10.91
CA GLU A 226 6.16 40.77 10.06
C GLU A 226 6.23 40.37 8.57
N THR A 227 7.23 39.58 8.18
CA THR A 227 7.36 39.04 6.83
C THR A 227 6.65 37.72 6.72
N LYS A 228 5.70 37.62 5.78
CA LYS A 228 4.92 36.38 5.54
C LYS A 228 5.71 35.36 4.74
N LYS A 229 5.75 34.14 5.24
CA LYS A 229 6.42 33.02 4.60
C LYS A 229 5.43 31.89 4.33
N TRP A 230 5.54 31.34 3.16
CA TRP A 230 4.78 30.18 2.70
C TRP A 230 5.72 29.00 2.47
N THR A 231 5.33 27.82 2.83
CA THR A 231 6.20 26.67 2.69
C THR A 231 5.42 25.38 2.45
N PHE A 232 6.13 24.29 2.27
CA PHE A 232 5.61 22.92 2.32
C PHE A 232 6.21 22.23 3.54
N ASP A 233 5.36 21.69 4.45
CA ASP A 233 5.73 21.13 5.75
C ASP A 233 6.45 22.14 6.66
N ALA A 234 5.69 23.12 7.11
CA ALA A 234 6.15 24.21 7.98
C ALA A 234 6.82 23.71 9.27
N LYS A 235 6.24 22.68 9.89
CA LYS A 235 6.77 22.08 11.12
C LYS A 235 8.15 21.48 10.92
N ARG A 236 8.37 20.77 9.82
CA ARG A 236 9.68 20.20 9.45
C ARG A 236 10.73 21.29 9.29
N ALA A 237 10.40 22.36 8.56
CA ALA A 237 11.30 23.52 8.38
C ALA A 237 11.62 24.19 9.71
N GLU A 238 10.62 24.43 10.56
CA GLU A 238 10.78 25.06 11.87
C GLU A 238 11.65 24.21 12.81
N VAL A 239 11.45 22.90 12.84
CA VAL A 239 12.25 22.00 13.67
C VAL A 239 13.69 21.89 13.16
N ALA A 240 13.90 21.74 11.85
CA ALA A 240 15.24 21.66 11.26
C ALA A 240 16.07 22.93 11.54
N LEU A 241 15.48 24.11 11.38
CA LEU A 241 16.11 25.38 11.71
C LEU A 241 16.30 25.57 13.21
N GLY A 242 15.36 25.10 14.02
CA GLY A 242 15.43 25.14 15.47
C GLY A 242 16.65 24.39 16.03
N TRP A 243 17.04 23.26 15.42
CA TRP A 243 18.30 22.55 15.76
C TRP A 243 19.56 23.33 15.39
N LYS A 244 19.47 24.32 14.48
CA LYS A 244 20.57 25.26 14.15
C LYS A 244 20.49 26.54 14.97
N GLY A 245 19.55 26.65 15.93
CA GLY A 245 19.35 27.82 16.78
C GLY A 245 18.57 28.96 16.11
N ILE A 246 17.99 28.75 14.93
CA ILE A 246 17.21 29.74 14.18
C ILE A 246 15.71 29.52 14.43
N LYS A 247 15.00 30.57 14.78
CA LYS A 247 13.55 30.54 15.03
C LYS A 247 12.81 31.03 13.80
N LEU A 248 12.36 30.07 12.98
CA LEU A 248 11.54 30.41 11.81
C LEU A 248 10.20 31.00 12.27
N LYS A 249 9.89 32.19 11.77
CA LYS A 249 8.71 32.96 12.12
C LYS A 249 8.02 33.49 10.86
N GLY A 250 6.83 34.08 11.03
CA GLY A 250 6.05 34.63 9.92
C GLY A 250 5.51 33.57 8.96
N LEU A 251 5.44 32.31 9.37
CA LEU A 251 4.80 31.24 8.60
C LEU A 251 3.29 31.44 8.60
N THR A 252 2.74 31.80 7.45
CA THR A 252 1.31 32.11 7.29
C THR A 252 0.57 31.09 6.44
N PHE A 253 1.27 30.25 5.71
CA PHE A 253 0.66 29.21 4.88
C PHE A 253 1.58 27.99 4.74
N ASP A 254 0.98 26.82 4.91
CA ASP A 254 1.61 25.52 4.68
C ASP A 254 0.81 24.75 3.63
N VAL A 255 1.41 24.49 2.48
CA VAL A 255 0.78 23.77 1.36
C VAL A 255 0.40 22.34 1.75
N LEU A 256 1.20 21.67 2.58
CA LEU A 256 0.89 20.32 3.08
C LEU A 256 -0.42 20.32 3.90
N ILE A 257 -0.54 21.23 4.85
CA ILE A 257 -1.73 21.32 5.72
C ILE A 257 -2.94 21.76 4.90
N ALA A 258 -2.78 22.75 4.01
CA ALA A 258 -3.86 23.21 3.14
C ALA A 258 -4.41 22.11 2.23
N ALA A 259 -3.54 21.35 1.58
CA ALA A 259 -3.93 20.21 0.75
C ALA A 259 -4.59 19.10 1.57
N TYR A 260 -4.08 18.82 2.77
CA TYR A 260 -4.68 17.86 3.68
C TYR A 260 -6.11 18.27 4.11
N LEU A 261 -6.36 19.54 4.44
CA LEU A 261 -7.71 20.02 4.79
C LEU A 261 -8.70 19.88 3.63
N LEU A 262 -8.23 20.13 2.40
CA LEU A 262 -9.05 19.99 1.20
C LEU A 262 -9.36 18.52 0.87
N ASN A 263 -8.43 17.60 1.11
CA ASN A 263 -8.63 16.17 0.88
C ASN A 263 -7.83 15.31 1.86
N THR A 264 -8.48 14.84 2.93
CA THR A 264 -7.86 14.01 3.97
C THR A 264 -7.60 12.56 3.56
N ILE A 265 -8.10 12.11 2.41
CA ILE A 265 -8.01 10.71 1.95
C ILE A 265 -6.71 10.48 1.19
N GLU A 266 -6.24 11.46 0.44
CA GLU A 266 -5.03 11.38 -0.36
C GLU A 266 -3.76 11.59 0.47
N ALA A 267 -2.67 11.00 0.01
CA ALA A 267 -1.34 11.33 0.54
C ALA A 267 -0.87 12.68 -0.03
N HIS A 268 -0.18 13.45 0.80
CA HIS A 268 0.34 14.77 0.46
C HIS A 268 1.85 14.86 0.78
N ASP A 269 2.58 13.76 0.58
CA ASP A 269 3.96 13.63 1.03
C ASP A 269 4.96 14.41 0.17
N ASP A 270 4.53 14.90 -1.00
CA ASP A 270 5.36 15.63 -1.95
C ASP A 270 4.61 16.83 -2.56
N VAL A 271 5.26 18.00 -2.59
CA VAL A 271 4.69 19.20 -3.20
C VAL A 271 4.42 19.03 -4.70
N ALA A 272 5.21 18.20 -5.39
CA ALA A 272 5.02 17.92 -6.81
C ALA A 272 3.71 17.20 -7.08
N GLU A 273 3.28 16.28 -6.23
CA GLU A 273 1.99 15.59 -6.37
C GLU A 273 0.82 16.56 -6.21
N ILE A 274 0.92 17.52 -5.28
CA ILE A 274 -0.08 18.56 -5.08
C ILE A 274 -0.11 19.50 -6.28
N ALA A 275 1.06 19.95 -6.74
CA ALA A 275 1.20 20.81 -7.91
C ALA A 275 0.59 20.17 -9.17
N GLN A 276 0.88 18.91 -9.43
CA GLN A 276 0.35 18.17 -10.58
C GLN A 276 -1.18 18.05 -10.55
N ARG A 277 -1.78 17.85 -9.38
CA ARG A 277 -3.24 17.82 -9.22
C ARG A 277 -3.89 19.16 -9.57
N GLU A 278 -3.21 20.25 -9.30
CA GLU A 278 -3.66 21.60 -9.64
C GLU A 278 -3.24 22.05 -11.06
N GLY A 279 -2.67 21.15 -11.87
CA GLY A 279 -2.28 21.40 -13.25
C GLY A 279 -0.91 22.11 -13.41
N LEU A 280 -0.05 22.05 -12.40
CA LEU A 280 1.29 22.62 -12.40
C LEU A 280 2.34 21.53 -12.64
N ASP A 281 2.73 21.32 -13.92
CA ASP A 281 3.57 20.17 -14.34
C ASP A 281 5.08 20.50 -14.41
N PHE A 282 5.55 21.52 -13.73
CA PHE A 282 6.94 21.99 -13.85
C PHE A 282 7.85 21.56 -12.71
N VAL A 283 7.38 20.76 -11.75
CA VAL A 283 8.15 20.25 -10.62
C VAL A 283 8.12 18.73 -10.60
N GLN A 284 9.26 18.09 -10.45
CA GLN A 284 9.41 16.64 -10.29
C GLN A 284 9.24 16.23 -8.83
N SER A 285 8.85 15.00 -8.61
CA SER A 285 8.79 14.45 -7.25
C SER A 285 10.19 14.24 -6.65
N ASP A 286 10.25 14.25 -5.32
CA ASP A 286 11.48 13.95 -4.59
C ASP A 286 12.02 12.54 -4.94
N GLU A 287 11.14 11.58 -5.21
CA GLU A 287 11.52 10.23 -5.62
C GLU A 287 12.21 10.21 -7.00
N GLU A 288 11.76 11.02 -7.95
CA GLU A 288 12.38 11.14 -9.26
C GLU A 288 13.77 11.78 -9.22
N VAL A 289 13.96 12.78 -8.36
CA VAL A 289 15.22 13.54 -8.26
C VAL A 289 16.23 12.87 -7.33
N TYR A 290 15.78 12.41 -6.17
CA TYR A 290 16.65 11.82 -5.14
C TYR A 290 16.78 10.30 -5.23
N GLY A 291 15.83 9.63 -5.90
CA GLY A 291 15.74 8.18 -5.95
C GLY A 291 14.96 7.56 -4.78
N LYS A 292 14.64 6.28 -4.89
CA LYS A 292 13.79 5.52 -3.96
C LYS A 292 14.57 4.61 -3.01
N GLY A 293 14.18 4.56 -1.75
CA GLY A 293 14.69 3.61 -0.76
C GLY A 293 16.22 3.66 -0.63
N ALA A 294 16.90 2.53 -0.77
CA ALA A 294 18.36 2.45 -0.65
C ALA A 294 19.14 3.18 -1.76
N LYS A 295 18.46 3.58 -2.84
CA LYS A 295 19.07 4.36 -3.94
C LYS A 295 18.97 5.87 -3.73
N ARG A 296 18.29 6.31 -2.68
CA ARG A 296 18.13 7.73 -2.37
C ARG A 296 19.48 8.36 -2.05
N LYS A 297 19.82 9.43 -2.76
CA LYS A 297 21.09 10.17 -2.63
C LYS A 297 20.88 11.66 -2.89
N ILE A 298 21.79 12.46 -2.33
CA ILE A 298 21.86 13.89 -2.65
C ILE A 298 22.40 14.02 -4.09
N PRO A 299 21.70 14.71 -4.99
CA PRO A 299 22.17 14.95 -6.35
C PRO A 299 23.29 16.01 -6.38
N ASP A 300 23.83 16.26 -7.57
CA ASP A 300 24.75 17.38 -7.76
C ASP A 300 24.10 18.72 -7.42
N GLU A 301 24.88 19.68 -6.95
CA GLU A 301 24.36 20.97 -6.44
C GLU A 301 23.49 21.72 -7.46
N SER A 302 23.82 21.64 -8.74
CA SER A 302 23.01 22.26 -9.80
C SER A 302 21.61 21.64 -9.92
N VAL A 303 21.52 20.31 -9.84
CA VAL A 303 20.26 19.57 -9.88
C VAL A 303 19.44 19.82 -8.61
N LEU A 304 20.12 19.83 -7.45
CA LEU A 304 19.49 20.18 -6.18
C LEU A 304 18.93 21.59 -6.21
N ALA A 305 19.71 22.56 -6.65
CA ALA A 305 19.33 23.97 -6.72
C ALA A 305 18.08 24.16 -7.60
N GLU A 306 18.08 23.58 -8.80
CA GLU A 306 16.93 23.65 -9.70
C GLU A 306 15.69 23.01 -9.08
N HIS A 307 15.83 21.81 -8.49
CA HIS A 307 14.72 21.10 -7.86
C HIS A 307 14.10 21.91 -6.72
N LEU A 308 14.92 22.47 -5.82
CA LEU A 308 14.43 23.27 -4.70
C LEU A 308 13.73 24.55 -5.16
N VAL A 309 14.26 25.21 -6.19
CA VAL A 309 13.63 26.40 -6.76
C VAL A 309 12.28 26.04 -7.41
N ARG A 310 12.18 24.92 -8.09
CA ARG A 310 10.90 24.42 -8.63
C ARG A 310 9.89 24.09 -7.52
N LYS A 311 10.32 23.49 -6.41
CA LYS A 311 9.49 23.28 -5.21
C LYS A 311 9.01 24.62 -4.63
N ALA A 312 9.88 25.61 -4.48
CA ALA A 312 9.51 26.94 -3.99
C ALA A 312 8.55 27.65 -4.95
N GLN A 313 8.78 27.54 -6.26
CA GLN A 313 7.85 28.06 -7.29
C GLN A 313 6.48 27.40 -7.17
N ALA A 314 6.42 26.05 -7.00
CA ALA A 314 5.18 25.34 -6.82
C ALA A 314 4.43 25.82 -5.57
N VAL A 315 5.12 26.00 -4.44
CA VAL A 315 4.50 26.60 -3.24
C VAL A 315 3.95 27.99 -3.55
N TYR A 316 4.73 28.85 -4.23
CA TYR A 316 4.32 30.21 -4.56
C TYR A 316 3.06 30.27 -5.41
N GLU A 317 2.92 29.35 -6.39
CA GLU A 317 1.75 29.26 -7.27
C GLU A 317 0.56 28.55 -6.64
N LEU A 318 0.80 27.56 -5.77
CA LEU A 318 -0.26 26.82 -5.08
C LEU A 318 -0.99 27.66 -4.02
N VAL A 319 -0.31 28.58 -3.34
CA VAL A 319 -0.91 29.37 -2.27
C VAL A 319 -2.21 30.08 -2.70
N PRO A 320 -2.26 30.85 -3.81
CA PRO A 320 -3.51 31.48 -4.24
C PRO A 320 -4.58 30.48 -4.67
N ILE A 321 -4.19 29.34 -5.27
CA ILE A 321 -5.11 28.31 -5.72
C ILE A 321 -5.78 27.64 -4.50
N LEU A 322 -4.97 27.13 -3.57
CA LEU A 322 -5.46 26.42 -2.39
C LEU A 322 -6.20 27.37 -1.42
N SER A 323 -5.76 28.64 -1.30
CA SER A 323 -6.48 29.64 -0.49
C SER A 323 -7.89 29.85 -1.01
N LYS A 324 -8.07 29.93 -2.33
CA LYS A 324 -9.40 30.05 -2.93
C LYS A 324 -10.27 28.83 -2.65
N GLN A 325 -9.72 27.62 -2.80
CA GLN A 325 -10.46 26.37 -2.52
C GLN A 325 -10.83 26.25 -1.04
N LEU A 326 -9.94 26.64 -0.12
CA LEU A 326 -10.23 26.67 1.32
C LEU A 326 -11.33 27.68 1.67
N ASP A 327 -11.36 28.81 0.98
CA ASP A 327 -12.41 29.83 1.17
C ASP A 327 -13.77 29.32 0.67
N GLU A 328 -13.81 28.70 -0.52
CA GLU A 328 -14.98 28.06 -1.10
C GLU A 328 -15.54 26.93 -0.22
N ASN A 329 -14.68 26.22 0.52
CA ASN A 329 -15.04 25.16 1.44
C ASN A 329 -15.25 25.64 2.90
N GLU A 330 -15.21 26.94 3.17
CA GLU A 330 -15.32 27.54 4.52
C GLU A 330 -14.26 27.01 5.51
N GLN A 331 -13.05 26.67 5.02
CA GLN A 331 -11.95 26.09 5.81
C GLN A 331 -10.80 27.07 6.10
N THR A 332 -10.87 28.32 5.62
CA THR A 332 -9.82 29.34 5.80
C THR A 332 -9.57 29.64 7.29
N GLU A 333 -10.62 29.77 8.11
CA GLU A 333 -10.45 29.96 9.55
C GLU A 333 -9.83 28.75 10.23
N LEU A 334 -10.20 27.54 9.82
CA LEU A 334 -9.63 26.28 10.34
C LEU A 334 -8.10 26.26 10.08
N LEU A 335 -7.65 26.59 8.88
CA LEU A 335 -6.23 26.67 8.56
C LEU A 335 -5.51 27.68 9.46
N HIS A 336 -5.98 28.94 9.48
CA HIS A 336 -5.22 30.04 10.10
C HIS A 336 -5.36 30.11 11.61
N GLN A 337 -6.53 29.77 12.18
CA GLN A 337 -6.78 29.90 13.61
C GLN A 337 -6.49 28.63 14.41
N LEU A 338 -6.46 27.45 13.75
CA LEU A 338 -6.22 26.18 14.43
C LEU A 338 -4.96 25.49 13.90
N GLU A 339 -4.93 25.11 12.63
CA GLU A 339 -3.92 24.16 12.11
C GLU A 339 -2.51 24.78 12.03
N MET A 340 -2.38 26.01 11.55
CA MET A 340 -1.09 26.70 11.52
C MET A 340 -0.53 26.97 12.93
N PRO A 341 -1.32 27.50 13.90
CA PRO A 341 -0.86 27.62 15.29
C PRO A 341 -0.52 26.26 15.93
N LEU A 342 -1.29 25.20 15.63
CA LEU A 342 -1.02 23.85 16.13
C LEU A 342 0.31 23.33 15.59
N SER A 343 0.59 23.48 14.32
CA SER A 343 1.86 23.10 13.70
C SER A 343 3.07 23.71 14.46
N HIS A 344 2.99 25.01 14.80
CA HIS A 344 4.00 25.69 15.58
C HIS A 344 4.13 25.13 17.02
N VAL A 345 3.01 24.83 17.69
CA VAL A 345 3.03 24.18 19.01
C VAL A 345 3.69 22.81 18.95
N LEU A 346 3.35 22.01 17.93
CA LEU A 346 3.95 20.70 17.71
C LEU A 346 5.44 20.79 17.44
N ALA A 347 5.89 21.74 16.63
CA ALA A 347 7.32 22.00 16.40
C ALA A 347 8.08 22.29 17.70
N LYS A 348 7.50 23.12 18.57
CA LYS A 348 8.09 23.39 19.91
C LYS A 348 8.13 22.15 20.80
N MET A 349 7.08 21.33 20.78
CA MET A 349 7.04 20.08 21.54
C MET A 349 8.12 19.10 21.05
N GLU A 350 8.28 18.97 19.74
CA GLU A 350 9.29 18.13 19.11
C GLU A 350 10.72 18.60 19.47
N LEU A 351 10.99 19.89 19.34
CA LEU A 351 12.30 20.48 19.74
C LEU A 351 12.58 20.34 21.25
N ARG A 352 11.55 20.49 22.07
CA ARG A 352 11.69 20.35 23.52
C ARG A 352 12.03 18.92 23.93
N GLY A 353 11.40 17.94 23.30
CA GLY A 353 11.56 16.51 23.58
C GLY A 353 11.17 16.10 25.01
N ILE A 354 11.21 14.81 25.27
CA ILE A 354 10.88 14.23 26.56
C ILE A 354 12.15 13.59 27.16
N ARG A 355 12.49 13.96 28.39
CA ARG A 355 13.65 13.42 29.09
C ARG A 355 13.46 11.95 29.44
N VAL A 356 14.47 11.14 29.17
CA VAL A 356 14.48 9.70 29.45
C VAL A 356 15.62 9.37 30.38
N ASN A 357 15.33 8.55 31.39
CA ASN A 357 16.36 8.00 32.26
C ASN A 357 16.94 6.72 31.63
N GLY A 358 17.98 6.88 30.82
CA GLY A 358 18.62 5.80 30.08
C GLY A 358 19.22 4.72 30.99
N ASP A 359 19.74 5.07 32.15
CA ASP A 359 20.35 4.10 33.09
C ASP A 359 19.28 3.20 33.73
N ARG A 360 18.11 3.79 34.05
CA ARG A 360 16.97 3.01 34.53
C ARG A 360 16.43 2.07 33.45
N LEU A 361 16.31 2.55 32.20
CA LEU A 361 15.91 1.67 31.09
C LEU A 361 16.88 0.51 30.87
N LYS A 362 18.17 0.76 30.92
CA LYS A 362 19.19 -0.31 30.82
C LYS A 362 19.07 -1.32 31.97
N ALA A 363 18.91 -0.85 33.20
CA ALA A 363 18.72 -1.73 34.37
C ALA A 363 17.45 -2.60 34.23
N MET A 364 16.33 -1.99 33.77
CA MET A 364 15.10 -2.74 33.48
C MET A 364 15.32 -3.74 32.34
N GLY A 365 16.09 -3.40 31.33
CA GLY A 365 16.47 -4.29 30.23
C GLY A 365 17.19 -5.53 30.70
N THR A 366 18.20 -5.38 31.56
CA THR A 366 18.96 -6.50 32.17
C THR A 366 18.05 -7.40 33.02
N GLU A 367 17.15 -6.81 33.82
CA GLU A 367 16.18 -7.58 34.62
C GLU A 367 15.23 -8.38 33.72
N LEU A 368 14.71 -7.77 32.67
CA LEU A 368 13.83 -8.45 31.71
C LEU A 368 14.55 -9.55 30.93
N GLU A 369 15.80 -9.36 30.56
CA GLU A 369 16.62 -10.36 29.87
C GLU A 369 16.74 -11.63 30.71
N SER A 370 17.07 -11.51 31.99
CA SER A 370 17.15 -12.66 32.92
C SER A 370 15.80 -13.38 33.06
N ARG A 371 14.69 -12.64 33.08
CA ARG A 371 13.34 -13.24 33.11
C ARG A 371 12.97 -13.93 31.81
N LEU A 372 13.34 -13.36 30.68
CA LEU A 372 13.12 -13.96 29.35
C LEU A 372 13.89 -15.26 29.22
N GLU A 373 15.15 -15.30 29.62
CA GLU A 373 15.96 -16.51 29.63
C GLU A 373 15.31 -17.62 30.47
N ALA A 374 14.82 -17.28 31.67
CA ALA A 374 14.15 -18.24 32.55
C ALA A 374 12.89 -18.84 31.89
N ILE A 375 12.04 -18.00 31.26
CA ILE A 375 10.83 -18.45 30.58
C ILE A 375 11.20 -19.26 29.32
N GLU A 376 12.23 -18.87 28.61
CA GLU A 376 12.71 -19.61 27.43
C GLU A 376 13.13 -21.02 27.79
N GLN A 377 13.87 -21.21 28.89
CA GLN A 377 14.25 -22.52 29.39
C GLN A 377 13.03 -23.34 29.87
N GLU A 378 12.04 -22.72 30.46
CA GLU A 378 10.78 -23.36 30.82
C GLU A 378 10.04 -23.85 29.55
N VAL A 379 9.92 -23.01 28.54
CA VAL A 379 9.31 -23.38 27.28
C VAL A 379 10.07 -24.53 26.60
N TYR A 380 11.40 -24.51 26.58
CA TYR A 380 12.19 -25.61 26.01
C TYR A 380 11.99 -26.91 26.73
N LYS A 381 11.90 -26.84 28.05
CA LYS A 381 11.60 -28.04 28.88
C LYS A 381 10.22 -28.60 28.58
N LEU A 382 9.21 -27.75 28.46
CA LEU A 382 7.83 -28.18 28.09
C LEU A 382 7.72 -28.67 26.64
N ALA A 383 8.49 -28.12 25.73
CA ALA A 383 8.55 -28.56 24.34
C ALA A 383 9.41 -29.81 24.14
N GLY A 384 10.30 -30.15 25.09
CA GLY A 384 11.28 -31.23 24.97
C GLY A 384 12.33 -30.99 23.87
N THR A 385 12.56 -29.74 23.48
CA THR A 385 13.58 -29.33 22.49
C THR A 385 13.77 -27.80 22.53
N GLU A 386 14.96 -27.36 22.14
CA GLU A 386 15.24 -25.94 21.90
C GLU A 386 14.77 -25.56 20.47
N PHE A 387 14.25 -24.35 20.34
CA PHE A 387 13.81 -23.78 19.07
C PHE A 387 13.71 -22.25 19.17
N ASN A 388 13.57 -21.56 18.05
CA ASN A 388 13.42 -20.10 18.08
C ASN A 388 11.98 -19.69 18.39
N LEU A 389 11.71 -19.25 19.62
CA LEU A 389 10.39 -18.79 20.08
C LEU A 389 9.87 -17.59 19.28
N ASN A 390 10.77 -16.81 18.67
CA ASN A 390 10.42 -15.64 17.85
C ASN A 390 10.09 -16.03 16.39
N SER A 391 10.25 -17.31 16.02
CA SER A 391 9.88 -17.82 14.69
C SER A 391 8.47 -18.41 14.71
N PRO A 392 7.46 -17.76 14.10
CA PRO A 392 6.10 -18.32 14.04
C PRO A 392 6.04 -19.70 13.39
N LYS A 393 6.95 -19.98 12.45
CA LYS A 393 7.04 -21.26 11.75
C LYS A 393 7.48 -22.37 12.71
N GLN A 394 8.64 -22.20 13.37
CA GLN A 394 9.16 -23.20 14.32
C GLN A 394 8.20 -23.42 15.48
N LEU A 395 7.63 -22.33 15.99
CA LEU A 395 6.62 -22.42 17.06
C LEU A 395 5.40 -23.21 16.60
N GLY A 396 4.91 -22.98 15.37
CA GLY A 396 3.80 -23.74 14.80
C GLY A 396 4.10 -25.25 14.68
N GLU A 397 5.29 -25.61 14.21
CA GLU A 397 5.75 -27.00 14.15
C GLU A 397 5.79 -27.66 15.53
N ILE A 398 6.30 -26.97 16.55
CA ILE A 398 6.32 -27.47 17.93
C ILE A 398 4.91 -27.67 18.48
N LEU A 399 4.05 -26.67 18.39
CA LEU A 399 2.72 -26.73 19.00
C LEU A 399 1.78 -27.73 18.30
N PHE A 400 1.77 -27.73 16.97
CA PHE A 400 0.75 -28.47 16.23
C PHE A 400 1.22 -29.82 15.67
N GLU A 401 2.54 -30.02 15.47
CA GLU A 401 3.09 -31.27 14.97
C GLU A 401 3.72 -32.11 16.08
N LYS A 402 4.53 -31.49 16.96
CA LYS A 402 5.21 -32.23 18.03
C LYS A 402 4.30 -32.46 19.24
N LEU A 403 3.63 -31.41 19.73
CA LEU A 403 2.73 -31.49 20.88
C LEU A 403 1.29 -31.87 20.50
N ASN A 404 0.97 -31.97 19.21
CA ASN A 404 -0.32 -32.36 18.66
C ASN A 404 -1.50 -31.54 19.19
N LEU A 405 -1.31 -30.23 19.46
CA LEU A 405 -2.39 -29.35 19.87
C LEU A 405 -3.41 -29.12 18.74
N PRO A 406 -4.67 -28.83 19.07
CA PRO A 406 -5.70 -28.66 18.05
C PRO A 406 -5.43 -27.41 17.20
N VAL A 407 -5.52 -27.56 15.87
CA VAL A 407 -5.29 -26.47 14.92
C VAL A 407 -6.54 -25.63 14.80
N ILE A 408 -6.56 -24.44 15.38
CA ILE A 408 -7.70 -23.50 15.34
C ILE A 408 -7.72 -22.73 14.02
N LYS A 409 -6.55 -22.27 13.53
CA LYS A 409 -6.46 -21.42 12.33
C LYS A 409 -5.17 -21.68 11.55
N LYS A 410 -5.29 -21.72 10.22
CA LYS A 410 -4.15 -21.75 9.28
C LYS A 410 -4.03 -20.43 8.54
N THR A 411 -2.80 -20.06 8.20
CA THR A 411 -2.46 -18.93 7.33
C THR A 411 -1.99 -19.43 5.97
N LYS A 412 -1.73 -18.54 5.03
CA LYS A 412 -1.17 -18.91 3.71
C LYS A 412 0.20 -19.61 3.82
N THR A 413 0.94 -19.35 4.89
CA THR A 413 2.32 -19.82 5.08
C THR A 413 2.47 -20.89 6.16
N GLY A 414 1.36 -21.37 6.78
CA GLY A 414 1.41 -22.38 7.81
C GLY A 414 0.38 -22.20 8.93
N TYR A 415 0.72 -22.66 10.14
CA TYR A 415 -0.13 -22.55 11.31
C TYR A 415 -0.15 -21.13 11.88
N SER A 416 -1.34 -20.65 12.29
CA SER A 416 -1.44 -19.38 12.99
C SER A 416 -1.01 -19.53 14.46
N THR A 417 -0.07 -18.71 14.87
CA THR A 417 0.36 -18.58 16.29
C THR A 417 0.05 -17.18 16.83
N ALA A 418 -1.00 -16.52 16.29
CA ALA A 418 -1.45 -15.22 16.76
C ALA A 418 -1.95 -15.30 18.21
N ALA A 419 -1.92 -14.17 18.94
CA ALA A 419 -2.25 -14.15 20.36
C ALA A 419 -3.67 -14.68 20.64
N ASP A 420 -4.66 -14.28 19.83
CA ASP A 420 -6.05 -14.73 19.91
C ASP A 420 -6.23 -16.24 19.72
N VAL A 421 -5.34 -16.86 18.92
CA VAL A 421 -5.32 -18.31 18.68
C VAL A 421 -4.67 -19.02 19.87
N LEU A 422 -3.54 -18.49 20.37
CA LEU A 422 -2.85 -19.06 21.52
C LEU A 422 -3.70 -18.96 22.81
N GLU A 423 -4.38 -17.83 23.04
CA GLU A 423 -5.28 -17.67 24.19
C GLU A 423 -6.37 -18.74 24.24
N LYS A 424 -6.92 -19.14 23.09
CA LYS A 424 -7.88 -20.25 23.01
C LYS A 424 -7.26 -21.62 23.29
N LEU A 425 -5.96 -21.78 23.09
CA LEU A 425 -5.21 -22.99 23.36
C LEU A 425 -4.65 -23.04 24.79
N ALA A 426 -4.76 -21.97 25.56
CA ALA A 426 -4.19 -21.90 26.90
C ALA A 426 -4.67 -23.03 27.86
N PRO A 427 -5.93 -23.50 27.80
CA PRO A 427 -6.37 -24.62 28.63
C PRO A 427 -5.79 -25.98 28.21
N GLU A 428 -5.27 -26.12 27.00
CA GLU A 428 -4.85 -27.41 26.41
C GLU A 428 -3.43 -27.82 26.85
N HIS A 429 -2.54 -26.84 27.12
CA HIS A 429 -1.15 -27.16 27.49
C HIS A 429 -0.45 -25.99 28.20
N GLU A 430 0.33 -26.31 29.26
CA GLU A 430 1.08 -25.36 30.09
C GLU A 430 2.09 -24.49 29.29
N ILE A 431 2.56 -24.97 28.14
CA ILE A 431 3.49 -24.23 27.27
C ILE A 431 2.87 -22.93 26.75
N ILE A 432 1.54 -22.89 26.54
CA ILE A 432 0.86 -21.75 25.91
C ILE A 432 0.91 -20.49 26.78
N PRO A 433 0.53 -20.51 28.07
CA PRO A 433 0.70 -19.37 28.96
C PRO A 433 2.15 -18.89 29.02
N ALA A 434 3.13 -19.80 29.05
CA ALA A 434 4.55 -19.45 29.06
C ALA A 434 4.97 -18.72 27.78
N ILE A 435 4.53 -19.17 26.60
CA ILE A 435 4.80 -18.50 25.32
C ILE A 435 4.14 -17.12 25.26
N LEU A 436 2.90 -16.98 25.70
CA LEU A 436 2.20 -15.68 25.74
C LEU A 436 2.96 -14.70 26.65
N HIS A 437 3.40 -15.16 27.83
CA HIS A 437 4.19 -14.37 28.77
C HIS A 437 5.56 -13.98 28.18
N TYR A 438 6.27 -14.94 27.56
CA TYR A 438 7.51 -14.65 26.82
C TYR A 438 7.32 -13.54 25.79
N ARG A 439 6.31 -13.64 24.93
CA ARG A 439 6.03 -12.67 23.89
C ARG A 439 5.72 -11.27 24.44
N GLN A 440 4.99 -11.20 25.54
CA GLN A 440 4.70 -9.94 26.22
C GLN A 440 5.97 -9.27 26.73
N LEU A 441 6.83 -10.01 27.44
CA LEU A 441 8.10 -9.48 27.96
C LEU A 441 9.08 -9.17 26.83
N LYS A 442 9.13 -10.00 25.78
CA LYS A 442 9.99 -9.74 24.60
C LYS A 442 9.59 -8.48 23.85
N LYS A 443 8.31 -8.19 23.74
CA LYS A 443 7.81 -6.94 23.19
C LYS A 443 8.20 -5.73 24.06
N LEU A 444 8.09 -5.85 25.39
CA LEU A 444 8.56 -4.80 26.31
C LEU A 444 10.05 -4.55 26.15
N GLN A 445 10.85 -5.60 26.07
CA GLN A 445 12.29 -5.53 25.88
C GLN A 445 12.65 -4.83 24.56
N SER A 446 12.20 -5.39 23.43
CA SER A 446 12.65 -4.94 22.12
C SER A 446 12.03 -3.60 21.70
N THR A 447 10.74 -3.42 21.89
CA THR A 447 10.03 -2.24 21.42
C THR A 447 10.17 -1.06 22.37
N TYR A 448 9.93 -1.29 23.65
CA TYR A 448 9.87 -0.18 24.61
C TYR A 448 11.22 0.12 25.27
N ILE A 449 12.03 -0.86 25.63
CA ILE A 449 13.31 -0.59 26.27
C ILE A 449 14.39 -0.31 25.23
N GLU A 450 14.72 -1.28 24.41
CA GLU A 450 15.77 -1.14 23.39
C GLU A 450 15.40 -0.05 22.36
N GLY A 451 14.12 -0.04 21.94
CA GLY A 451 13.60 0.97 21.01
C GLY A 451 13.74 2.39 21.58
N LEU A 452 13.34 2.64 22.82
CA LEU A 452 13.47 3.97 23.44
C LEU A 452 14.94 4.35 23.66
N ILE A 453 15.80 3.42 24.08
CA ILE A 453 17.24 3.68 24.23
C ILE A 453 17.85 4.07 22.87
N LYS A 454 17.49 3.36 21.80
CA LYS A 454 18.01 3.59 20.45
C LYS A 454 17.67 4.98 19.90
N VAL A 455 16.45 5.48 20.18
CA VAL A 455 15.97 6.78 19.68
C VAL A 455 16.28 7.94 20.63
N THR A 456 16.86 7.68 21.81
CA THR A 456 17.27 8.72 22.74
C THR A 456 18.46 9.50 22.16
N ASN A 457 18.30 10.80 22.02
CA ASN A 457 19.40 11.69 21.62
C ASN A 457 20.46 11.72 22.72
N ARG A 458 21.71 11.41 22.37
CA ARG A 458 22.83 11.26 23.34
C ARG A 458 23.26 12.58 23.96
N GLU A 459 23.09 13.69 23.28
CA GLU A 459 23.50 15.02 23.75
C GLU A 459 22.48 15.59 24.73
N THR A 460 21.20 15.42 24.42
CA THR A 460 20.10 16.00 25.22
C THR A 460 19.54 15.04 26.27
N ASN A 461 19.80 13.73 26.16
CA ASN A 461 19.16 12.66 26.92
C ASN A 461 17.61 12.70 26.81
N LYS A 462 17.12 13.08 25.64
CA LYS A 462 15.69 13.21 25.36
C LYS A 462 15.31 12.38 24.14
N ILE A 463 14.04 12.03 24.07
CA ILE A 463 13.40 11.53 22.85
C ILE A 463 12.67 12.70 22.22
N HIS A 464 12.96 12.92 20.94
CA HIS A 464 12.30 13.88 20.08
C HIS A 464 11.42 13.13 19.11
N THR A 465 10.13 13.08 19.43
CA THR A 465 9.14 12.41 18.56
C THR A 465 8.78 13.30 17.37
N ARG A 466 8.12 12.73 16.38
CA ARG A 466 7.51 13.46 15.28
C ARG A 466 6.00 13.30 15.38
N PHE A 467 5.26 14.40 15.34
CA PHE A 467 3.81 14.40 15.32
C PHE A 467 3.33 14.61 13.90
N ASN A 468 2.71 13.59 13.31
CA ASN A 468 2.12 13.71 11.98
C ASN A 468 0.77 14.40 12.09
N GLN A 469 0.68 15.64 11.62
CA GLN A 469 -0.54 16.45 11.64
C GLN A 469 -1.45 16.15 10.43
N ALA A 470 -0.86 15.85 9.27
CA ALA A 470 -1.55 15.68 8.00
C ALA A 470 -1.54 14.20 7.52
N LEU A 471 -1.80 13.23 8.42
CA LEU A 471 -1.75 11.79 8.07
C LEU A 471 -3.08 11.08 8.18
N THR A 472 -3.83 11.30 9.26
CA THR A 472 -5.06 10.55 9.51
C THR A 472 -6.27 11.21 8.85
N GLN A 473 -7.17 10.41 8.29
CA GLN A 473 -8.40 10.93 7.66
C GLN A 473 -9.36 11.62 8.64
N THR A 474 -9.15 11.45 9.95
CA THR A 474 -10.05 11.92 11.01
C THR A 474 -9.52 13.15 11.76
N GLY A 475 -8.41 13.75 11.35
CA GLY A 475 -7.80 14.89 12.05
C GLY A 475 -7.06 14.53 13.35
N ARG A 476 -6.85 13.26 13.65
CA ARG A 476 -6.05 12.83 14.83
C ARG A 476 -4.57 12.96 14.53
N LEU A 477 -3.82 13.44 15.50
CA LEU A 477 -2.35 13.39 15.46
C LEU A 477 -1.86 11.93 15.53
N SER A 478 -0.82 11.63 14.78
CA SER A 478 -0.17 10.30 14.75
C SER A 478 1.30 10.42 15.13
#